data_e83d098a9d5b352587b65bacff9b578c
#
_entry.id   e83d098a9d5b352587b65bacff9b578c
#
_cell.length_a   1.000
_cell.length_b   1.000
_cell.length_c   1.000
_cell.angle_alpha   90.00
_cell.angle_beta   90.00
_cell.angle_gamma   90.00
#
_symmetry.space_group_name_H-M   'P 1'
#
loop_
_entity.id
_entity.type
_entity.pdbx_description
1 polymer ?
#
loop_
_entity_poly.entity_id
_entity_poly.type
_entity_poly.pdbx_seq_one_letter_code
_entity_poly.pdbx_strand_id
1 'polypeptide(L)'
;MSDTYYKPLKIAENIYHIYEPGNVYTTLIIGEEKALLIDTGYGFGDLAAFVRTLTDKPLEVVLTHGHTDHCGGNYEFPTVYMNLMDVPTYLWYEATQKTLIVEKFKRDRSAAGLPPVWPDDFDEKAWGQQHTRHFEPLKNGQIFDLGGREEEIIFMPGHTKGSIVVFDHKTGLLFSGDNISDSLWILFDTSAPLTEYVGHLMDIKLLPLTG
;
A
#
# COMPACT_ATOMS: atom_id res chain seq x y z
N MET A 1 0.39 -28.19 5.34
CA MET A 1 0.32 -27.01 4.45
C MET A 1 0.12 -25.85 5.40
N SER A 2 1.09 -24.97 5.54
CA SER A 2 0.95 -23.77 6.37
C SER A 2 -0.22 -22.98 5.81
N ASP A 3 -1.17 -22.66 6.66
CA ASP A 3 -2.21 -21.67 6.36
C ASP A 3 -1.44 -20.46 5.82
N THR A 4 -1.65 -20.09 4.56
CA THR A 4 -0.86 -19.03 3.94
C THR A 4 -1.11 -17.75 4.71
N TYR A 5 -0.06 -17.11 5.17
CA TYR A 5 -0.09 -15.85 5.93
C TYR A 5 -0.91 -14.78 5.17
N TYR A 6 -0.61 -14.60 3.90
CA TYR A 6 -1.38 -13.74 3.00
C TYR A 6 -2.61 -14.45 2.43
N LYS A 7 -3.74 -13.74 2.34
CA LYS A 7 -4.99 -14.27 1.79
C LYS A 7 -5.46 -13.42 0.60
N PRO A 8 -5.47 -13.98 -0.63
CA PRO A 8 -5.93 -13.24 -1.78
C PRO A 8 -7.46 -13.24 -1.83
N LEU A 9 -8.06 -12.06 -1.99
CA LEU A 9 -9.47 -11.86 -2.26
C LEU A 9 -9.61 -11.28 -3.67
N LYS A 10 -10.16 -12.02 -4.59
CA LYS A 10 -10.45 -11.54 -5.94
C LYS A 10 -11.62 -10.55 -5.87
N ILE A 11 -11.38 -9.27 -6.22
CA ILE A 11 -12.38 -8.20 -6.20
C ILE A 11 -12.93 -7.87 -7.60
N ALA A 12 -12.14 -8.10 -8.64
CA ALA A 12 -12.54 -7.99 -10.04
C ALA A 12 -11.71 -8.94 -10.92
N GLU A 13 -11.93 -8.92 -12.24
CA GLU A 13 -11.12 -9.71 -13.16
C GLU A 13 -9.65 -9.26 -13.11
N ASN A 14 -8.76 -10.19 -12.73
CA ASN A 14 -7.32 -9.97 -12.59
C ASN A 14 -6.95 -8.87 -11.57
N ILE A 15 -7.82 -8.62 -10.59
CA ILE A 15 -7.55 -7.72 -9.46
C ILE A 15 -7.77 -8.48 -8.14
N TYR A 16 -6.78 -8.43 -7.27
CA TYR A 16 -6.77 -9.11 -5.99
C TYR A 16 -6.39 -8.14 -4.87
N HIS A 17 -7.24 -8.05 -3.84
CA HIS A 17 -6.77 -7.59 -2.55
C HIS A 17 -6.04 -8.72 -1.85
N ILE A 18 -4.86 -8.46 -1.33
CA ILE A 18 -4.05 -9.40 -0.56
C ILE A 18 -4.13 -8.94 0.88
N TYR A 19 -4.88 -9.69 1.69
CA TYR A 19 -5.03 -9.42 3.11
C TYR A 19 -3.79 -9.87 3.87
N GLU A 20 -3.26 -8.97 4.71
CA GLU A 20 -2.24 -9.25 5.72
C GLU A 20 -2.89 -9.17 7.12
N PRO A 21 -2.59 -10.08 8.06
CA PRO A 21 -3.06 -9.95 9.44
C PRO A 21 -2.62 -8.62 10.05
N GLY A 22 -3.53 -7.94 10.75
CA GLY A 22 -3.33 -6.55 11.18
C GLY A 22 -4.30 -5.59 10.50
N ASN A 23 -5.18 -6.14 9.65
CA ASN A 23 -6.24 -5.44 8.92
C ASN A 23 -5.68 -4.50 7.83
N VAL A 24 -4.67 -4.97 7.13
CA VAL A 24 -4.04 -4.27 6.01
C VAL A 24 -4.27 -5.03 4.72
N TYR A 25 -4.41 -4.29 3.62
CA TYR A 25 -4.55 -4.83 2.28
C TYR A 25 -3.54 -4.20 1.34
N THR A 26 -2.89 -5.02 0.55
CA THR A 26 -2.21 -4.58 -0.68
C THR A 26 -3.06 -4.98 -1.88
N THR A 27 -2.89 -4.34 -3.02
CA THR A 27 -3.69 -4.65 -4.21
C THR A 27 -2.79 -5.06 -5.36
N LEU A 28 -3.04 -6.24 -5.92
CA LEU A 28 -2.37 -6.71 -7.12
C LEU A 28 -3.30 -6.60 -8.33
N ILE A 29 -2.87 -5.88 -9.35
CA ILE A 29 -3.56 -5.71 -10.63
C ILE A 29 -2.72 -6.37 -11.71
N ILE A 30 -3.31 -7.30 -12.48
CA ILE A 30 -2.59 -8.09 -13.48
C ILE A 30 -3.11 -7.72 -14.87
N GLY A 31 -2.24 -7.13 -15.69
CA GLY A 31 -2.49 -6.90 -17.12
C GLY A 31 -2.03 -8.06 -18.01
N GLU A 32 -1.98 -7.84 -19.33
CA GLU A 32 -1.51 -8.87 -20.29
C GLU A 32 0.01 -8.97 -20.30
N GLU A 33 0.75 -7.87 -20.07
CA GLU A 33 2.21 -7.81 -20.18
C GLU A 33 2.90 -7.62 -18.83
N LYS A 34 2.31 -6.84 -17.92
CA LYS A 34 2.85 -6.49 -16.61
C LYS A 34 1.80 -6.61 -15.52
N ALA A 35 2.25 -6.51 -14.28
CA ALA A 35 1.39 -6.36 -13.11
C ALA A 35 1.81 -5.13 -12.29
N LEU A 36 0.86 -4.55 -11.58
CA LEU A 36 1.06 -3.46 -10.63
C LEU A 36 0.68 -3.95 -9.23
N LEU A 37 1.56 -3.75 -8.26
CA LEU A 37 1.27 -3.93 -6.85
C LEU A 37 1.12 -2.54 -6.22
N ILE A 38 0.00 -2.32 -5.54
CA ILE A 38 -0.29 -1.10 -4.79
C ILE A 38 -0.11 -1.40 -3.32
N ASP A 39 0.83 -0.71 -2.68
CA ASP A 39 1.29 -0.87 -1.32
C ASP A 39 1.99 -2.23 -1.04
N THR A 40 2.65 -2.32 0.10
CA THR A 40 3.47 -3.48 0.48
C THR A 40 3.18 -4.00 1.89
N GLY A 41 2.13 -3.47 2.55
CA GLY A 41 1.74 -3.88 3.89
C GLY A 41 2.80 -3.59 4.96
N TYR A 42 2.73 -4.29 6.08
CA TYR A 42 3.73 -4.20 7.15
C TYR A 42 5.06 -4.88 6.79
N GLY A 43 5.03 -5.81 5.83
CA GLY A 43 6.22 -6.59 5.46
C GLY A 43 6.65 -7.58 6.53
N PHE A 44 5.72 -8.14 7.30
CA PHE A 44 6.02 -9.18 8.28
C PHE A 44 6.20 -10.56 7.64
N GLY A 45 5.61 -10.78 6.47
CA GLY A 45 5.76 -11.99 5.67
C GLY A 45 6.59 -11.75 4.41
N ASP A 46 6.66 -12.75 3.53
CA ASP A 46 7.31 -12.66 2.20
C ASP A 46 6.24 -12.36 1.14
N LEU A 47 5.92 -11.05 1.00
CA LEU A 47 4.92 -10.58 0.06
C LEU A 47 5.37 -10.80 -1.39
N ALA A 48 6.66 -10.62 -1.68
CA ALA A 48 7.19 -10.80 -3.02
C ALA A 48 7.02 -12.25 -3.48
N ALA A 49 7.37 -13.23 -2.64
CA ALA A 49 7.14 -14.64 -2.95
C ALA A 49 5.65 -14.96 -3.08
N PHE A 50 4.80 -14.39 -2.23
CA PHE A 50 3.35 -14.60 -2.32
C PHE A 50 2.78 -14.05 -3.63
N VAL A 51 3.13 -12.83 -4.04
CA VAL A 51 2.71 -12.23 -5.32
C VAL A 51 3.12 -13.13 -6.50
N ARG A 52 4.30 -13.75 -6.44
CA ARG A 52 4.77 -14.70 -7.47
C ARG A 52 3.95 -15.99 -7.57
N THR A 53 3.14 -16.31 -6.56
CA THR A 53 2.15 -17.41 -6.68
C THR A 53 0.93 -17.02 -7.51
N LEU A 54 0.67 -15.72 -7.68
CA LEU A 54 -0.48 -15.18 -8.41
C LEU A 54 -0.12 -14.75 -9.84
N THR A 55 1.12 -14.32 -10.07
CA THR A 55 1.59 -13.87 -11.39
C THR A 55 3.11 -14.03 -11.55
N ASP A 56 3.54 -14.38 -12.75
CA ASP A 56 4.94 -14.41 -13.17
C ASP A 56 5.38 -13.16 -13.95
N LYS A 57 4.43 -12.24 -14.21
CA LYS A 57 4.66 -11.04 -15.01
C LYS A 57 5.66 -10.07 -14.36
N PRO A 58 6.37 -9.23 -15.18
CA PRO A 58 7.10 -8.09 -14.66
C PRO A 58 6.22 -7.26 -13.72
N LEU A 59 6.75 -6.89 -12.54
CA LEU A 59 5.99 -6.23 -11.48
C LEU A 59 6.51 -4.82 -11.28
N GLU A 60 5.62 -3.85 -11.35
CA GLU A 60 5.80 -2.48 -10.86
C GLU A 60 5.16 -2.38 -9.47
N VAL A 61 5.74 -1.56 -8.58
CA VAL A 61 5.23 -1.40 -7.20
C VAL A 61 5.03 0.08 -6.91
N VAL A 62 3.81 0.50 -6.63
CA VAL A 62 3.46 1.88 -6.26
C VAL A 62 2.99 1.94 -4.82
N LEU A 63 3.32 3.04 -4.14
CA LEU A 63 2.91 3.29 -2.76
C LEU A 63 1.88 4.41 -2.74
N THR A 64 0.77 4.17 -2.04
CA THR A 64 -0.27 5.18 -1.88
C THR A 64 0.21 6.32 -0.99
N HIS A 65 0.97 6.01 0.07
CA HIS A 65 1.54 6.98 1.00
C HIS A 65 2.64 6.35 1.90
N GLY A 66 3.24 7.15 2.78
CA GLY A 66 4.46 6.81 3.52
C GLY A 66 4.29 6.16 4.89
N HIS A 67 3.10 5.66 5.27
CA HIS A 67 2.91 4.99 6.56
C HIS A 67 3.39 3.54 6.52
N THR A 68 3.83 3.01 7.67
CA THR A 68 4.50 1.71 7.77
C THR A 68 3.62 0.54 7.32
N ASP A 69 2.33 0.60 7.54
CA ASP A 69 1.35 -0.42 7.12
C ASP A 69 1.10 -0.45 5.60
N HIS A 70 1.63 0.54 4.87
CA HIS A 70 1.60 0.59 3.40
C HIS A 70 2.99 0.41 2.77
N CYS A 71 4.06 0.69 3.54
CA CYS A 71 5.44 0.72 3.04
C CYS A 71 6.38 -0.29 3.70
N GLY A 72 5.91 -1.06 4.70
CA GLY A 72 6.77 -1.90 5.53
C GLY A 72 7.49 -3.01 4.76
N GLY A 73 6.88 -3.53 3.69
CA GLY A 73 7.44 -4.57 2.82
C GLY A 73 8.27 -4.06 1.64
N ASN A 74 8.53 -2.75 1.54
CA ASN A 74 9.27 -2.16 0.42
C ASN A 74 10.63 -2.80 0.16
N TYR A 75 11.31 -3.26 1.20
CA TYR A 75 12.64 -3.88 1.13
C TYR A 75 12.68 -5.15 0.27
N GLU A 76 11.55 -5.80 0.04
CA GLU A 76 11.42 -7.01 -0.78
C GLU A 76 11.53 -6.69 -2.28
N PHE A 77 11.32 -5.42 -2.66
CA PHE A 77 11.31 -4.98 -4.05
C PHE A 77 12.53 -4.12 -4.38
N PRO A 78 13.16 -4.30 -5.55
CA PRO A 78 14.36 -3.54 -5.91
C PRO A 78 14.07 -2.05 -6.09
N THR A 79 12.87 -1.70 -6.53
CA THR A 79 12.40 -0.34 -6.79
C THR A 79 10.93 -0.23 -6.42
N VAL A 80 10.55 0.87 -5.77
CA VAL A 80 9.16 1.23 -5.51
C VAL A 80 8.91 2.68 -5.98
N TYR A 81 7.73 2.93 -6.53
CA TYR A 81 7.32 4.27 -6.95
C TYR A 81 6.57 4.96 -5.82
N MET A 82 6.94 6.21 -5.52
CA MET A 82 6.31 7.01 -4.48
C MET A 82 6.24 8.49 -4.87
N ASN A 83 5.20 9.18 -4.43
CA ASN A 83 5.21 10.64 -4.45
C ASN A 83 6.29 11.16 -3.49
N LEU A 84 7.26 11.92 -4.01
CA LEU A 84 8.40 12.40 -3.21
C LEU A 84 8.00 13.29 -2.03
N MET A 85 6.80 13.87 -2.04
CA MET A 85 6.27 14.61 -0.90
C MET A 85 6.07 13.74 0.34
N ASP A 86 5.97 12.40 0.17
CA ASP A 86 5.75 11.45 1.27
C ASP A 86 7.02 10.71 1.72
N VAL A 87 8.13 10.87 1.02
CA VAL A 87 9.42 10.30 1.45
C VAL A 87 9.81 10.74 2.87
N PRO A 88 9.65 12.03 3.28
CA PRO A 88 9.90 12.43 4.66
C PRO A 88 8.99 11.71 5.67
N THR A 89 7.70 11.49 5.35
CA THR A 89 6.77 10.71 6.16
C THR A 89 7.28 9.29 6.34
N TYR A 90 7.60 8.61 5.24
CA TYR A 90 8.16 7.27 5.26
C TYR A 90 9.42 7.18 6.14
N LEU A 91 10.40 8.07 5.93
CA LEU A 91 11.66 8.05 6.69
C LEU A 91 11.44 8.29 8.18
N TRP A 92 10.49 9.16 8.54
CA TRP A 92 10.15 9.40 9.95
C TRP A 92 9.52 8.16 10.60
N TYR A 93 8.57 7.51 9.92
CA TYR A 93 7.93 6.29 10.40
C TYR A 93 8.92 5.13 10.49
N GLU A 94 9.79 4.96 9.49
CA GLU A 94 10.82 3.93 9.51
C GLU A 94 11.78 4.12 10.69
N ALA A 95 12.21 5.35 10.96
CA ALA A 95 13.16 5.64 12.04
C ALA A 95 12.53 5.56 13.44
N THR A 96 11.22 5.83 13.58
CA THR A 96 10.60 6.04 14.90
C THR A 96 9.52 5.02 15.23
N GLN A 97 8.71 4.58 14.26
CA GLN A 97 7.50 3.80 14.50
C GLN A 97 7.68 2.31 14.23
N LYS A 98 8.64 1.92 13.41
CA LYS A 98 8.82 0.53 12.99
C LYS A 98 8.90 -0.43 14.18
N THR A 99 9.76 -0.16 15.16
CA THR A 99 9.85 -0.96 16.39
C THR A 99 8.61 -0.81 17.27
N LEU A 100 8.05 0.42 17.39
CA LEU A 100 6.90 0.69 18.25
C LEU A 100 5.63 -0.04 17.78
N ILE A 101 5.46 -0.24 16.48
CA ILE A 101 4.34 -1.00 15.92
C ILE A 101 4.35 -2.46 16.38
N VAL A 102 5.51 -3.12 16.37
CA VAL A 102 5.62 -4.50 16.84
C VAL A 102 5.29 -4.60 18.33
N GLU A 103 5.83 -3.69 19.15
CA GLU A 103 5.52 -3.64 20.57
C GLU A 103 4.04 -3.35 20.85
N LYS A 104 3.43 -2.48 20.04
CA LYS A 104 1.98 -2.22 20.11
C LYS A 104 1.19 -3.49 19.82
N PHE A 105 1.50 -4.21 18.73
CA PHE A 105 0.81 -5.45 18.40
C PHE A 105 1.01 -6.53 19.48
N LYS A 106 2.22 -6.71 20.01
CA LYS A 106 2.48 -7.64 21.11
C LYS A 106 1.56 -7.38 22.28
N ARG A 107 1.51 -6.12 22.73
CA ARG A 107 0.69 -5.70 23.87
C ARG A 107 -0.80 -5.90 23.61
N ASP A 108 -1.30 -5.36 22.48
CA ASP A 108 -2.74 -5.31 22.20
C ASP A 108 -3.30 -6.71 21.92
N ARG A 109 -2.55 -7.56 21.20
CA ARG A 109 -2.92 -8.95 20.91
C ARG A 109 -2.87 -9.83 22.16
N SER A 110 -1.83 -9.67 23.00
CA SER A 110 -1.73 -10.39 24.26
C SER A 110 -2.88 -10.01 25.21
N ALA A 111 -3.23 -8.75 25.32
CA ALA A 111 -4.35 -8.29 26.14
C ALA A 111 -5.70 -8.84 25.67
N ALA A 112 -5.85 -9.06 24.36
CA ALA A 112 -7.06 -9.62 23.75
C ALA A 112 -7.06 -11.16 23.70
N GLY A 113 -6.00 -11.86 24.12
CA GLY A 113 -5.85 -13.31 24.01
C GLY A 113 -5.80 -13.81 22.54
N LEU A 114 -5.31 -12.97 21.63
CA LEU A 114 -5.23 -13.25 20.20
C LEU A 114 -3.80 -13.64 19.78
N PRO A 115 -3.63 -14.46 18.72
CA PRO A 115 -2.31 -14.81 18.21
C PRO A 115 -1.61 -13.58 17.63
N PRO A 116 -0.27 -13.60 17.43
CA PRO A 116 0.48 -12.57 16.73
C PRO A 116 -0.11 -12.26 15.34
N VAL A 117 0.22 -11.08 14.80
CA VAL A 117 -0.17 -10.66 13.43
C VAL A 117 0.88 -11.03 12.38
N TRP A 118 2.01 -11.58 12.76
CA TRP A 118 3.11 -12.01 11.90
C TRP A 118 3.19 -13.53 11.80
N PRO A 119 3.87 -14.08 10.76
CA PRO A 119 4.07 -15.51 10.62
C PRO A 119 5.01 -16.07 11.69
N ASP A 120 4.98 -17.40 11.90
CA ASP A 120 5.74 -18.07 12.97
C ASP A 120 7.27 -17.91 12.83
N ASP A 121 7.76 -17.68 11.61
CA ASP A 121 9.18 -17.50 11.28
C ASP A 121 9.61 -16.01 11.21
N PHE A 122 8.75 -15.08 11.64
CA PHE A 122 9.06 -13.65 11.65
C PHE A 122 10.24 -13.33 12.58
N ASP A 123 11.29 -12.79 12.02
CA ASP A 123 12.45 -12.23 12.75
C ASP A 123 12.33 -10.71 12.85
N GLU A 124 11.84 -10.23 14.00
CA GLU A 124 11.66 -8.81 14.30
C GLU A 124 12.95 -8.01 14.14
N LYS A 125 14.10 -8.59 14.55
CA LYS A 125 15.39 -7.90 14.46
C LYS A 125 15.84 -7.76 13.02
N ALA A 126 15.72 -8.82 12.24
CA ALA A 126 16.05 -8.79 10.81
C ALA A 126 15.12 -7.83 10.07
N TRP A 127 13.80 -7.89 10.33
CA TRP A 127 12.83 -6.97 9.76
C TRP A 127 13.11 -5.51 10.12
N GLY A 128 13.45 -5.21 11.38
CA GLY A 128 13.79 -3.86 11.84
C GLY A 128 15.02 -3.26 11.16
N GLN A 129 15.88 -4.08 10.55
CA GLN A 129 17.08 -3.66 9.82
C GLN A 129 16.86 -3.54 8.29
N GLN A 130 15.67 -3.89 7.79
CA GLN A 130 15.36 -3.77 6.37
C GLN A 130 15.02 -2.32 6.01
N HIS A 131 15.48 -1.89 4.84
CA HIS A 131 15.25 -0.55 4.32
C HIS A 131 14.87 -0.60 2.84
N THR A 132 14.03 0.33 2.40
CA THR A 132 13.74 0.52 0.98
C THR A 132 15.03 0.76 0.21
N ARG A 133 15.19 0.06 -0.91
CA ARG A 133 16.41 0.11 -1.71
C ARG A 133 16.46 1.33 -2.61
N HIS A 134 15.35 1.63 -3.28
CA HIS A 134 15.27 2.73 -4.22
C HIS A 134 13.83 3.24 -4.38
N PHE A 135 13.67 4.57 -4.39
CA PHE A 135 12.42 5.25 -4.72
C PHE A 135 12.50 5.86 -6.11
N GLU A 136 11.54 5.54 -6.97
CA GLU A 136 11.29 6.25 -8.21
C GLU A 136 10.17 7.29 -8.01
N PRO A 137 10.34 8.54 -8.50
CA PRO A 137 9.33 9.57 -8.30
C PRO A 137 8.10 9.32 -9.16
N LEU A 138 6.91 9.34 -8.54
CA LEU A 138 5.64 9.43 -9.26
C LEU A 138 5.39 10.84 -9.79
N LYS A 139 4.59 10.90 -10.86
CA LYS A 139 4.04 12.13 -11.41
C LYS A 139 2.52 12.05 -11.41
N ASN A 140 1.87 13.19 -11.16
CA ASN A 140 0.42 13.27 -11.31
C ASN A 140 0.03 13.03 -12.78
N GLY A 141 -0.98 12.17 -13.02
CA GLY A 141 -1.38 11.74 -14.36
C GLY A 141 -0.43 10.72 -15.01
N GLN A 142 0.53 10.14 -14.25
CA GLN A 142 1.38 9.07 -14.79
C GLN A 142 0.54 7.82 -15.02
N ILE A 143 0.70 7.21 -16.21
CA ILE A 143 0.03 5.96 -16.60
C ILE A 143 1.02 4.80 -16.50
N PHE A 144 0.60 3.73 -15.83
CA PHE A 144 1.20 2.41 -15.90
C PHE A 144 0.38 1.56 -16.89
N ASP A 145 0.90 1.38 -18.11
CA ASP A 145 0.32 0.46 -19.08
C ASP A 145 0.78 -0.96 -18.75
N LEU A 146 -0.20 -1.80 -18.41
CA LEU A 146 0.02 -3.20 -18.03
C LEU A 146 -0.24 -4.18 -19.18
N GLY A 147 -0.51 -3.66 -20.37
CA GLY A 147 -0.99 -4.44 -21.52
C GLY A 147 -2.50 -4.68 -21.43
N GLY A 148 -3.27 -3.97 -22.25
CA GLY A 148 -4.74 -4.03 -22.28
C GLY A 148 -5.45 -3.49 -21.03
N ARG A 149 -4.71 -2.77 -20.17
CA ARG A 149 -5.17 -2.13 -18.94
C ARG A 149 -4.23 -1.00 -18.56
N GLU A 150 -4.78 0.15 -18.19
CA GLU A 150 -4.05 1.36 -17.82
C GLU A 150 -4.44 1.80 -16.40
N GLU A 151 -3.41 2.04 -15.57
CA GLU A 151 -3.55 2.49 -14.19
C GLU A 151 -3.02 3.92 -14.08
N GLU A 152 -3.88 4.87 -13.78
CA GLU A 152 -3.51 6.29 -13.65
C GLU A 152 -3.22 6.67 -12.21
N ILE A 153 -2.08 7.34 -12.00
CA ILE A 153 -1.70 7.92 -10.72
C ILE A 153 -2.30 9.32 -10.59
N ILE A 154 -3.11 9.52 -9.58
CA ILE A 154 -3.71 10.83 -9.27
C ILE A 154 -3.22 11.28 -7.90
N PHE A 155 -2.54 12.42 -7.86
CA PHE A 155 -2.13 13.00 -6.58
C PHE A 155 -3.36 13.51 -5.83
N MET A 156 -3.50 13.05 -4.61
CA MET A 156 -4.62 13.39 -3.74
C MET A 156 -4.13 13.67 -2.33
N PRO A 157 -3.44 14.80 -2.10
CA PRO A 157 -3.06 15.21 -0.75
C PRO A 157 -4.24 15.23 0.19
N GLY A 158 -4.10 14.56 1.35
CA GLY A 158 -5.18 14.41 2.32
C GLY A 158 -4.66 13.75 3.58
N HIS A 159 -4.81 12.44 3.68
CA HIS A 159 -4.29 11.63 4.79
C HIS A 159 -2.80 11.90 5.05
N THR A 160 -2.00 11.95 3.99
CA THR A 160 -0.68 12.57 3.99
C THR A 160 -0.56 13.60 2.87
N LYS A 161 0.48 14.46 2.92
CA LYS A 161 0.76 15.47 1.90
C LYS A 161 1.17 14.85 0.55
N GLY A 162 1.70 13.65 0.57
CA GLY A 162 2.12 12.93 -0.62
C GLY A 162 1.17 11.80 -1.04
N SER A 163 0.02 11.67 -0.40
CA SER A 163 -0.95 10.63 -0.74
C SER A 163 -1.35 10.69 -2.21
N ILE A 164 -1.52 9.49 -2.78
CA ILE A 164 -2.03 9.29 -4.13
C ILE A 164 -3.21 8.32 -4.11
N VAL A 165 -3.96 8.31 -5.19
CA VAL A 165 -4.91 7.25 -5.53
C VAL A 165 -4.53 6.68 -6.90
N VAL A 166 -4.92 5.43 -7.15
CA VAL A 166 -4.72 4.76 -8.45
C VAL A 166 -6.08 4.50 -9.07
N PHE A 167 -6.28 4.96 -10.30
CA PHE A 167 -7.52 4.78 -11.05
C PHE A 167 -7.33 3.76 -12.18
N ASP A 168 -8.09 2.69 -12.13
CA ASP A 168 -8.12 1.68 -13.20
C ASP A 168 -9.13 2.08 -14.29
N HIS A 169 -8.63 2.50 -15.44
CA HIS A 169 -9.45 2.90 -16.58
C HIS A 169 -10.30 1.77 -17.15
N LYS A 170 -9.91 0.51 -16.97
CA LYS A 170 -10.65 -0.65 -17.50
C LYS A 170 -11.91 -0.96 -16.71
N THR A 171 -11.84 -0.88 -15.39
CA THR A 171 -12.97 -1.23 -14.52
C THR A 171 -13.67 -0.02 -13.89
N GLY A 172 -13.03 1.16 -13.90
CA GLY A 172 -13.51 2.33 -13.17
C GLY A 172 -13.32 2.22 -11.65
N LEU A 173 -12.50 1.28 -11.18
CA LEU A 173 -12.18 1.16 -9.76
C LEU A 173 -11.12 2.20 -9.35
N LEU A 174 -11.26 2.69 -8.13
CA LEU A 174 -10.33 3.62 -7.52
C LEU A 174 -9.71 2.97 -6.27
N PHE A 175 -8.38 2.87 -6.24
CA PHE A 175 -7.62 2.38 -5.09
C PHE A 175 -7.07 3.57 -4.32
N SER A 176 -7.67 3.85 -3.18
CA SER A 176 -7.50 5.13 -2.48
C SER A 176 -6.49 5.12 -1.33
N GLY A 177 -5.94 3.96 -0.98
CA GLY A 177 -5.24 3.83 0.30
C GLY A 177 -6.11 4.37 1.43
N ASP A 178 -5.54 5.17 2.32
CA ASP A 178 -6.23 5.74 3.47
C ASP A 178 -6.95 7.07 3.19
N ASN A 179 -6.90 7.56 1.93
CA ASN A 179 -7.52 8.84 1.58
C ASN A 179 -9.05 8.81 1.54
N ILE A 180 -9.63 7.65 1.20
CA ILE A 180 -11.09 7.49 1.17
C ILE A 180 -11.42 6.23 1.95
N SER A 181 -11.93 6.39 3.16
CA SER A 181 -12.28 5.30 4.07
C SER A 181 -13.41 5.75 5.00
N ASP A 182 -14.06 4.78 5.67
CA ASP A 182 -15.10 5.03 6.68
C ASP A 182 -14.56 5.82 7.89
N SER A 183 -13.25 5.78 8.11
CA SER A 183 -12.56 6.46 9.20
C SER A 183 -11.38 7.25 8.63
N LEU A 184 -11.67 8.42 8.08
CA LEU A 184 -10.65 9.29 7.51
C LEU A 184 -9.85 9.99 8.60
N TRP A 185 -8.54 9.79 8.58
CA TRP A 185 -7.59 10.36 9.53
C TRP A 185 -6.78 11.47 8.85
N ILE A 186 -7.21 12.73 9.04
CA ILE A 186 -6.52 13.95 8.57
C ILE A 186 -6.09 14.77 9.80
N LEU A 187 -5.41 14.13 10.76
CA LEU A 187 -5.08 14.72 12.05
C LEU A 187 -3.58 14.75 12.35
N PHE A 188 -2.76 14.28 11.39
CA PHE A 188 -1.32 14.19 11.55
C PHE A 188 -0.63 15.48 11.08
N ASP A 189 0.55 15.78 11.60
CA ASP A 189 1.41 16.86 11.08
C ASP A 189 1.82 16.61 9.62
N THR A 190 1.74 15.34 9.19
CA THR A 190 1.98 14.91 7.80
C THR A 190 0.76 15.05 6.90
N SER A 191 -0.43 15.30 7.45
CA SER A 191 -1.67 15.47 6.67
C SER A 191 -1.68 16.79 5.90
N ALA A 192 -2.41 16.81 4.78
CA ALA A 192 -2.69 18.04 4.05
C ALA A 192 -3.82 18.83 4.74
N PRO A 193 -3.95 20.15 4.46
CA PRO A 193 -5.08 20.95 4.93
C PRO A 193 -6.42 20.37 4.43
N LEU A 194 -7.43 20.34 5.31
CA LEU A 194 -8.77 19.82 4.96
C LEU A 194 -9.37 20.49 3.72
N THR A 195 -9.12 21.78 3.52
CA THR A 195 -9.59 22.52 2.34
C THR A 195 -8.99 22.00 1.04
N GLU A 196 -7.70 21.62 1.06
CA GLU A 196 -7.01 21.02 -0.08
C GLU A 196 -7.58 19.63 -0.37
N TYR A 197 -7.72 18.78 0.65
CA TYR A 197 -8.32 17.46 0.53
C TYR A 197 -9.72 17.50 -0.08
N VAL A 198 -10.59 18.42 0.39
CA VAL A 198 -11.96 18.56 -0.14
C VAL A 198 -11.93 18.95 -1.61
N GLY A 199 -10.99 19.82 -2.03
CA GLY A 199 -10.79 20.16 -3.45
C GLY A 199 -10.51 18.92 -4.29
N HIS A 200 -9.52 18.12 -3.90
CA HIS A 200 -9.18 16.86 -4.60
C HIS A 200 -10.32 15.85 -4.60
N LEU A 201 -11.06 15.74 -3.49
CA LEU A 201 -12.22 14.85 -3.43
C LEU A 201 -13.31 15.24 -4.44
N MET A 202 -13.48 16.53 -4.70
CA MET A 202 -14.42 17.02 -5.73
C MET A 202 -13.94 16.69 -7.15
N ASP A 203 -12.62 16.70 -7.39
CA ASP A 203 -12.05 16.31 -8.68
C ASP A 203 -12.22 14.79 -8.92
N ILE A 204 -11.97 13.97 -7.91
CA ILE A 204 -12.18 12.51 -7.97
C ILE A 204 -13.62 12.15 -8.33
N LYS A 205 -14.60 12.89 -7.84
CA LYS A 205 -16.04 12.67 -8.17
C LYS A 205 -16.37 12.85 -9.65
N LEU A 206 -15.48 13.47 -10.43
CA LEU A 206 -15.69 13.65 -11.87
C LEU A 206 -15.17 12.46 -12.68
N LEU A 207 -14.43 11.53 -12.06
CA LEU A 207 -13.98 10.31 -12.71
C LEU A 207 -15.18 9.38 -13.00
N PRO A 208 -15.11 8.56 -14.07
CA PRO A 208 -16.13 7.57 -14.39
C PRO A 208 -16.04 6.34 -13.47
N LEU A 209 -16.24 6.57 -12.17
CA LEU A 209 -16.15 5.52 -11.15
C LEU A 209 -17.29 4.51 -11.31
N THR A 210 -16.98 3.25 -11.05
CA THR A 210 -17.94 2.14 -10.95
C THR A 210 -17.92 1.60 -9.53
N GLY A 211 -19.10 1.48 -8.90
CA GLY A 211 -19.24 0.97 -7.53
C GLY A 211 -20.60 1.21 -6.97
#